data_b52723150ec8ee95c7119442f8f518e0
#
_entry.id   b52723150ec8ee95c7119442f8f518e0
#
_cell.length_a   1.000
_cell.length_b   1.000
_cell.length_c   1.000
_cell.angle_alpha   90.00
_cell.angle_beta   90.00
_cell.angle_gamma   90.00
#
_symmetry.space_group_name_H-M   'P 1'
#
loop_
_entity.id
_entity.type
_entity.pdbx_description
1 polymer ?
#
loop_
_entity_poly.entity_id
_entity_poly.type
_entity_poly.pdbx_seq_one_letter_code
_entity_poly.pdbx_strand_id
1 'polypeptide(L)'
;MPVALALIAAPASAQIQAQPVPDDPDNPLESAERPESGEVTHSATANMAQATRQVSGPNILVIVAHPDDELFFAPVLARAARSGGKVTLAFATSGDAGPGVSELEPGPELAALREDEARCSAYTLGASQALFWQMGDGTLALDARKPDSPMRSLKLRIAELIEEIEPNVVISWGPDGGYGHSDHRAVNAAVTEVVQAMDDGRPDLLYPALPASEDTPSELDGWAKTHPTLITDRLTYEREDLDAMRAAANCYESQFDASARAALPELLHGAVWRGNVFFRLAFSRSN
;
A
#
# COMPACT_ATOMS: atom_id res chain seq x y z
N MET A 1 -29.93 2.29 -16.01
CA MET A 1 -29.54 0.90 -15.70
C MET A 1 -28.24 0.99 -14.93
N PRO A 2 -28.15 0.60 -13.65
CA PRO A 2 -26.89 0.60 -12.92
C PRO A 2 -26.01 -0.51 -13.48
N VAL A 3 -24.80 -0.16 -13.91
CA VAL A 3 -23.74 -1.11 -14.28
C VAL A 3 -23.24 -1.69 -12.98
N ALA A 4 -23.57 -2.95 -12.71
CA ALA A 4 -23.04 -3.68 -11.58
C ALA A 4 -21.57 -3.98 -11.84
N LEU A 5 -20.68 -3.35 -11.09
CA LEU A 5 -19.29 -3.73 -10.99
C LEU A 5 -19.27 -5.08 -10.22
N ALA A 6 -19.22 -6.18 -10.95
CA ALA A 6 -19.18 -7.52 -10.36
C ALA A 6 -17.80 -7.76 -9.77
N LEU A 7 -17.57 -7.29 -8.55
CA LEU A 7 -16.48 -7.75 -7.68
C LEU A 7 -16.84 -9.17 -7.23
N ILE A 8 -16.04 -10.14 -7.61
CA ILE A 8 -16.22 -11.57 -7.34
C ILE A 8 -16.27 -11.77 -5.83
N ALA A 9 -17.45 -12.10 -5.29
CA ALA A 9 -17.65 -12.46 -3.90
C ALA A 9 -17.15 -13.89 -3.67
N ALA A 10 -16.14 -14.06 -2.82
CA ALA A 10 -15.73 -15.34 -2.30
C ALA A 10 -16.74 -15.88 -1.25
N PRO A 11 -16.92 -17.21 -1.11
CA PRO A 11 -17.89 -17.78 -0.19
C PRO A 11 -17.51 -17.57 1.29
N ALA A 12 -18.53 -17.37 2.12
CA ALA A 12 -18.44 -17.14 3.55
C ALA A 12 -17.74 -18.30 4.28
N SER A 13 -16.72 -17.99 5.09
CA SER A 13 -16.05 -18.93 5.99
C SER A 13 -16.42 -18.67 7.44
N ALA A 14 -16.52 -19.75 8.22
CA ALA A 14 -17.04 -19.87 9.56
C ALA A 14 -16.48 -18.88 10.60
N GLN A 15 -17.36 -18.40 11.46
CA GLN A 15 -17.04 -17.58 12.64
C GLN A 15 -16.28 -18.39 13.70
N ILE A 16 -15.09 -17.91 14.07
CA ILE A 16 -14.37 -18.34 15.26
C ILE A 16 -14.68 -17.35 16.38
N GLN A 17 -15.36 -17.79 17.44
CA GLN A 17 -15.61 -17.01 18.65
C GLN A 17 -14.32 -16.93 19.48
N ALA A 18 -13.85 -15.71 19.75
CA ALA A 18 -12.77 -15.47 20.70
C ALA A 18 -13.26 -15.59 22.14
N GLN A 19 -12.54 -16.34 22.96
CA GLN A 19 -12.77 -16.42 24.40
C GLN A 19 -12.06 -15.28 25.13
N PRO A 20 -12.60 -14.72 26.22
CA PRO A 20 -11.96 -13.65 26.98
C PRO A 20 -10.75 -14.17 27.76
N VAL A 21 -9.69 -13.37 27.76
CA VAL A 21 -8.45 -13.58 28.55
C VAL A 21 -8.73 -13.13 29.99
N PRO A 22 -8.36 -13.90 31.04
CA PRO A 22 -8.52 -13.50 32.44
C PRO A 22 -7.54 -12.37 32.81
N ASP A 23 -7.98 -11.43 33.66
CA ASP A 23 -7.16 -10.37 34.25
C ASP A 23 -6.07 -10.96 35.15
N ASP A 24 -4.83 -10.53 34.94
CA ASP A 24 -3.66 -10.86 35.76
C ASP A 24 -3.45 -9.72 36.80
N PRO A 25 -3.55 -9.99 38.12
CA PRO A 25 -3.44 -8.95 39.14
C PRO A 25 -2.00 -8.52 39.48
N ASP A 26 -0.96 -9.07 38.83
CA ASP A 26 0.44 -8.80 39.17
C ASP A 26 1.22 -8.08 38.03
N ASN A 27 0.69 -6.97 37.48
CA ASN A 27 1.39 -6.15 36.49
C ASN A 27 2.15 -4.98 37.17
N PRO A 28 3.50 -4.94 37.22
CA PRO A 28 4.28 -3.93 37.93
C PRO A 28 4.66 -2.72 37.06
N LEU A 29 3.69 -2.02 36.44
CA LEU A 29 3.93 -0.79 35.68
C LEU A 29 3.06 0.38 36.14
N GLU A 30 3.09 0.67 37.46
CA GLU A 30 2.64 1.95 37.99
C GLU A 30 3.68 2.45 39.00
N SER A 31 4.65 3.23 38.52
CA SER A 31 5.34 4.30 39.25
C SER A 31 6.63 4.74 38.54
N ALA A 32 6.57 5.81 37.77
CA ALA A 32 7.76 6.62 37.50
C ALA A 32 7.35 8.11 37.42
N GLU A 33 7.86 8.85 38.38
CA GLU A 33 7.67 10.28 38.56
C GLU A 33 8.30 11.10 37.42
N ARG A 34 7.68 12.23 37.13
CA ARG A 34 8.02 13.21 36.10
C ARG A 34 9.08 14.19 36.65
N PRO A 35 10.21 14.47 35.99
CA PRO A 35 11.09 15.57 36.38
C PRO A 35 10.66 16.91 35.73
N GLU A 36 10.90 17.96 36.53
CA GLU A 36 10.50 19.36 36.27
C GLU A 36 11.33 20.06 35.18
N SER A 37 10.69 21.12 34.62
CA SER A 37 11.18 22.03 33.61
C SER A 37 12.41 22.84 34.01
N GLY A 38 13.44 22.85 33.18
CA GLY A 38 14.58 23.78 33.25
C GLY A 38 14.61 24.70 32.02
N GLU A 39 14.54 26.02 32.29
CA GLU A 39 14.75 27.10 31.32
C GLU A 39 16.18 27.07 30.77
N VAL A 40 16.34 27.22 29.45
CA VAL A 40 17.65 27.54 28.85
C VAL A 40 17.51 28.77 27.93
N THR A 41 18.30 29.77 28.29
CA THR A 41 18.44 31.10 27.71
C THR A 41 19.07 31.11 26.32
N HIS A 42 18.60 32.05 25.48
CA HIS A 42 19.15 32.41 24.16
C HIS A 42 20.55 33.00 24.21
N SER A 43 21.44 32.60 23.32
CA SER A 43 22.33 33.46 22.56
C SER A 43 23.11 32.72 21.51
N ALA A 44 22.98 33.07 20.24
CA ALA A 44 24.09 33.40 19.33
C ALA A 44 23.63 33.46 17.89
N THR A 45 23.67 34.63 17.33
CA THR A 45 23.63 34.92 15.89
C THR A 45 24.84 34.29 15.22
N ALA A 46 24.59 33.33 14.33
CA ALA A 46 25.58 32.84 13.37
C ALA A 46 25.01 32.91 11.96
N ASN A 47 25.73 33.62 11.10
CA ASN A 47 25.56 33.77 9.67
C ASN A 47 25.33 32.42 8.99
N MET A 48 24.12 32.16 8.56
CA MET A 48 23.82 31.01 7.71
C MET A 48 23.69 31.49 6.26
N ALA A 49 24.75 31.26 5.48
CA ALA A 49 24.54 31.07 4.06
C ALA A 49 23.52 29.94 3.89
N GLN A 50 22.29 30.25 3.54
CA GLN A 50 21.25 29.31 3.18
C GLN A 50 21.69 28.60 1.89
N ALA A 51 22.40 27.46 2.04
CA ALA A 51 22.34 26.43 1.03
C ALA A 51 20.85 26.03 0.99
N THR A 52 20.15 26.39 -0.06
CA THR A 52 18.86 25.84 -0.40
C THR A 52 19.06 24.31 -0.56
N ARG A 53 18.87 23.59 0.54
CA ARG A 53 18.70 22.16 0.49
C ARG A 53 17.43 21.95 -0.32
N GLN A 54 17.55 21.58 -1.59
CA GLN A 54 16.44 21.01 -2.31
C GLN A 54 15.99 19.82 -1.46
N VAL A 55 14.85 19.96 -0.81
CA VAL A 55 14.20 18.84 -0.13
C VAL A 55 13.74 17.96 -1.28
N SER A 56 14.54 16.95 -1.60
CA SER A 56 14.11 15.91 -2.53
C SER A 56 12.84 15.31 -1.92
N GLY A 57 11.80 15.12 -2.75
CA GLY A 57 10.58 14.45 -2.31
C GLY A 57 10.90 13.06 -1.73
N PRO A 58 9.94 12.41 -1.08
CA PRO A 58 10.18 11.14 -0.40
C PRO A 58 10.61 10.04 -1.38
N ASN A 59 11.48 9.14 -0.93
CA ASN A 59 11.78 7.89 -1.62
C ASN A 59 10.75 6.85 -1.19
N ILE A 60 9.83 6.49 -2.07
CA ILE A 60 8.72 5.57 -1.79
C ILE A 60 8.96 4.25 -2.52
N LEU A 61 8.88 3.17 -1.77
CA LEU A 61 8.83 1.81 -2.30
C LEU A 61 7.42 1.25 -2.09
N VAL A 62 6.76 0.89 -3.17
CA VAL A 62 5.48 0.19 -3.17
C VAL A 62 5.73 -1.29 -3.36
N ILE A 63 5.20 -2.14 -2.48
CA ILE A 63 5.27 -3.59 -2.61
C ILE A 63 3.86 -4.14 -2.51
N VAL A 64 3.36 -4.63 -3.64
CA VAL A 64 1.98 -5.12 -3.80
C VAL A 64 1.97 -6.47 -4.50
N ALA A 65 0.81 -7.12 -4.55
CA ALA A 65 0.70 -8.47 -5.09
C ALA A 65 0.61 -8.46 -6.62
N HIS A 66 -0.26 -7.63 -7.19
CA HIS A 66 -0.62 -7.70 -8.61
C HIS A 66 -0.50 -6.33 -9.31
N PRO A 67 -0.25 -6.32 -10.62
CA PRO A 67 -0.52 -5.16 -11.47
C PRO A 67 -1.97 -4.68 -11.28
N ASP A 68 -2.17 -3.39 -11.03
CA ASP A 68 -3.40 -2.64 -10.69
C ASP A 68 -3.62 -2.32 -9.20
N ASP A 69 -2.98 -3.00 -8.29
CA ASP A 69 -3.09 -2.73 -6.85
C ASP A 69 -2.72 -1.29 -6.47
N GLU A 70 -1.74 -0.70 -7.15
CA GLU A 70 -1.25 0.66 -6.89
C GLU A 70 -2.30 1.73 -7.17
N LEU A 71 -3.33 1.43 -7.97
CA LEU A 71 -4.40 2.36 -8.27
C LEU A 71 -5.14 2.84 -7.02
N PHE A 72 -5.18 2.00 -5.96
CA PHE A 72 -5.87 2.34 -4.72
C PHE A 72 -5.22 3.50 -3.93
N PHE A 73 -4.02 3.91 -4.31
CA PHE A 73 -3.32 5.07 -3.73
C PHE A 73 -2.48 5.86 -4.76
N ALA A 74 -2.75 5.66 -6.03
CA ALA A 74 -2.04 6.24 -7.16
C ALA A 74 -1.83 7.76 -7.11
N PRO A 75 -2.81 8.61 -6.69
CA PRO A 75 -2.58 10.06 -6.64
C PRO A 75 -1.44 10.47 -5.73
N VAL A 76 -1.19 9.72 -4.64
CA VAL A 76 -0.09 10.01 -3.72
C VAL A 76 1.25 9.68 -4.36
N LEU A 77 1.31 8.62 -5.17
CA LEU A 77 2.51 8.24 -5.91
C LEU A 77 2.85 9.31 -6.97
N ALA A 78 1.85 9.74 -7.74
CA ALA A 78 2.00 10.80 -8.72
C ALA A 78 2.49 12.11 -8.07
N ARG A 79 1.91 12.50 -6.93
CA ARG A 79 2.35 13.66 -6.18
C ARG A 79 3.80 13.54 -5.71
N ALA A 80 4.19 12.39 -5.17
CA ALA A 80 5.55 12.17 -4.70
C ALA A 80 6.55 12.33 -5.86
N ALA A 81 6.29 11.70 -7.00
CA ALA A 81 7.12 11.79 -8.19
C ALA A 81 7.20 13.24 -8.71
N ARG A 82 6.06 13.93 -8.85
CA ARG A 82 5.97 15.34 -9.29
C ARG A 82 6.70 16.29 -8.36
N SER A 83 6.77 15.96 -7.07
CA SER A 83 7.50 16.75 -6.05
C SER A 83 9.01 16.43 -6.01
N GLY A 84 9.53 15.67 -6.97
CA GLY A 84 10.94 15.32 -7.06
C GLY A 84 11.34 14.12 -6.19
N GLY A 85 10.37 13.37 -5.67
CA GLY A 85 10.58 12.09 -5.01
C GLY A 85 10.87 10.97 -6.00
N LYS A 86 11.36 9.84 -5.48
CA LYS A 86 11.49 8.61 -6.25
C LYS A 86 10.39 7.64 -5.85
N VAL A 87 9.75 7.03 -6.83
CA VAL A 87 8.73 6.00 -6.62
C VAL A 87 9.16 4.74 -7.34
N THR A 88 9.29 3.65 -6.59
CA THR A 88 9.53 2.32 -7.13
C THR A 88 8.31 1.46 -6.87
N LEU A 89 7.80 0.79 -7.90
CA LEU A 89 6.71 -0.18 -7.81
C LEU A 89 7.30 -1.59 -7.90
N ALA A 90 6.97 -2.46 -6.97
CA ALA A 90 7.34 -3.87 -6.98
C ALA A 90 6.08 -4.73 -6.86
N PHE A 91 5.87 -5.57 -7.86
CA PHE A 91 4.76 -6.49 -7.96
C PHE A 91 5.26 -7.92 -7.67
N ALA A 92 4.67 -8.57 -6.68
CA ALA A 92 5.08 -9.93 -6.30
C ALA A 92 4.74 -10.95 -7.39
N THR A 93 3.63 -10.77 -8.06
CA THR A 93 3.20 -11.59 -9.20
C THR A 93 3.00 -10.73 -10.44
N SER A 94 2.84 -11.34 -11.59
CA SER A 94 2.43 -10.66 -12.82
C SER A 94 0.92 -10.73 -13.06
N GLY A 95 0.14 -11.26 -12.09
CA GLY A 95 -1.30 -11.43 -12.24
C GLY A 95 -1.70 -12.48 -13.28
N ASP A 96 -0.85 -13.49 -13.46
CA ASP A 96 -0.93 -14.51 -14.51
C ASP A 96 -2.12 -15.47 -14.38
N ALA A 97 -2.85 -15.43 -13.25
CA ALA A 97 -4.07 -16.22 -13.04
C ALA A 97 -5.37 -15.40 -13.13
N GLY A 98 -5.27 -14.05 -13.20
CA GLY A 98 -6.42 -13.15 -13.22
C GLY A 98 -6.69 -12.52 -14.59
N PRO A 99 -7.48 -13.14 -15.49
CA PRO A 99 -7.71 -12.62 -16.85
C PRO A 99 -8.54 -11.34 -16.90
N GLY A 100 -9.24 -10.99 -15.80
CA GLY A 100 -10.10 -9.80 -15.77
C GLY A 100 -11.18 -9.85 -16.84
N VAL A 101 -11.17 -8.86 -17.74
CA VAL A 101 -12.08 -8.77 -18.90
C VAL A 101 -11.40 -9.18 -20.22
N SER A 102 -10.13 -9.60 -20.18
CA SER A 102 -9.43 -10.07 -21.38
C SER A 102 -9.92 -11.46 -21.81
N GLU A 103 -9.66 -11.80 -23.07
CA GLU A 103 -9.95 -13.15 -23.61
C GLU A 103 -8.75 -14.12 -23.45
N LEU A 104 -7.66 -13.65 -22.80
CA LEU A 104 -6.48 -14.49 -22.59
C LEU A 104 -6.71 -15.53 -21.50
N GLU A 105 -6.21 -16.72 -21.74
CA GLU A 105 -6.17 -17.76 -20.71
C GLU A 105 -5.09 -17.44 -19.66
N PRO A 106 -5.28 -17.88 -18.39
CA PRO A 106 -4.21 -17.81 -17.38
C PRO A 106 -2.88 -18.36 -17.87
N GLY A 107 -1.80 -17.62 -17.64
CA GLY A 107 -0.46 -18.06 -18.04
C GLY A 107 0.47 -16.94 -18.49
N PRO A 108 1.59 -17.30 -19.15
CA PRO A 108 2.67 -16.36 -19.46
C PRO A 108 2.27 -15.22 -20.42
N GLU A 109 1.32 -15.45 -21.33
CA GLU A 109 0.85 -14.41 -22.25
C GLU A 109 0.06 -13.34 -21.50
N LEU A 110 -0.82 -13.74 -20.59
CA LEU A 110 -1.53 -12.84 -19.70
C LEU A 110 -0.56 -12.09 -18.77
N ALA A 111 0.44 -12.79 -18.20
CA ALA A 111 1.47 -12.16 -17.37
C ALA A 111 2.18 -11.03 -18.13
N ALA A 112 2.63 -11.29 -19.36
CA ALA A 112 3.33 -10.31 -20.18
C ALA A 112 2.46 -9.08 -20.48
N LEU A 113 1.18 -9.27 -20.82
CA LEU A 113 0.24 -8.20 -21.05
C LEU A 113 0.06 -7.34 -19.79
N ARG A 114 -0.18 -7.95 -18.64
CA ARG A 114 -0.39 -7.24 -17.38
C ARG A 114 0.87 -6.50 -16.89
N GLU A 115 2.05 -7.07 -17.15
CA GLU A 115 3.31 -6.35 -16.89
C GLU A 115 3.45 -5.10 -17.77
N ASP A 116 3.06 -5.15 -19.04
CA ASP A 116 3.11 -3.98 -19.93
C ASP A 116 2.09 -2.91 -19.51
N GLU A 117 0.90 -3.31 -19.07
CA GLU A 117 -0.10 -2.41 -18.49
C GLU A 117 0.42 -1.73 -17.22
N ALA A 118 1.09 -2.47 -16.34
CA ALA A 118 1.69 -1.91 -15.12
C ALA A 118 2.88 -0.98 -15.43
N ARG A 119 3.67 -1.26 -16.47
CA ARG A 119 4.72 -0.33 -16.94
C ARG A 119 4.11 0.97 -17.48
N CYS A 120 2.98 0.88 -18.21
CA CYS A 120 2.22 2.04 -18.65
C CYS A 120 1.73 2.85 -17.45
N SER A 121 1.11 2.21 -16.45
CA SER A 121 0.66 2.85 -15.21
C SER A 121 1.83 3.53 -14.48
N ALA A 122 2.93 2.82 -14.26
CA ALA A 122 4.14 3.37 -13.64
C ALA A 122 4.65 4.63 -14.36
N TYR A 123 4.68 4.60 -15.68
CA TYR A 123 5.08 5.75 -16.49
C TYR A 123 4.16 6.96 -16.29
N THR A 124 2.83 6.76 -16.31
CA THR A 124 1.87 7.85 -16.15
C THR A 124 1.89 8.44 -14.74
N LEU A 125 2.21 7.62 -13.72
CA LEU A 125 2.38 8.07 -12.34
C LEU A 125 3.73 8.74 -12.08
N GLY A 126 4.65 8.72 -13.07
CA GLY A 126 6.00 9.26 -12.92
C GLY A 126 6.89 8.39 -12.04
N ALA A 127 6.56 7.11 -11.85
CA ALA A 127 7.40 6.18 -11.11
C ALA A 127 8.75 5.97 -11.81
N SER A 128 9.82 5.83 -11.02
CA SER A 128 11.18 5.65 -11.51
C SER A 128 11.40 4.29 -12.13
N GLN A 129 10.70 3.26 -11.62
CA GLN A 129 10.75 1.90 -12.15
C GLN A 129 9.55 1.05 -11.69
N ALA A 130 9.28 -0.02 -12.44
CA ALA A 130 8.35 -1.09 -12.09
C ALA A 130 9.10 -2.43 -12.17
N LEU A 131 9.03 -3.21 -11.10
CA LEU A 131 9.70 -4.50 -10.91
C LEU A 131 8.67 -5.61 -10.79
N PHE A 132 8.91 -6.74 -11.44
CA PHE A 132 8.02 -7.90 -11.43
C PHE A 132 8.80 -9.12 -10.94
N TRP A 133 8.33 -9.73 -9.84
CA TRP A 133 8.99 -10.90 -9.27
C TRP A 133 8.49 -12.22 -9.84
N GLN A 134 7.35 -12.21 -10.54
CA GLN A 134 6.79 -13.35 -11.28
C GLN A 134 6.60 -14.60 -10.42
N MET A 135 6.08 -14.40 -9.20
CA MET A 135 6.01 -15.48 -8.20
C MET A 135 4.77 -16.37 -8.30
N GLY A 136 3.98 -16.25 -9.34
CA GLY A 136 2.74 -17.01 -9.56
C GLY A 136 1.56 -16.48 -8.75
N ASP A 137 0.56 -15.96 -9.45
CA ASP A 137 -0.66 -15.41 -8.88
C ASP A 137 -1.49 -16.50 -8.19
N GLY A 138 -2.07 -16.18 -7.03
CA GLY A 138 -2.84 -17.11 -6.20
C GLY A 138 -1.98 -18.10 -5.36
N THR A 139 -0.64 -17.99 -5.41
CA THR A 139 0.23 -19.00 -4.81
C THR A 139 1.12 -18.52 -3.67
N LEU A 140 1.17 -17.23 -3.39
CA LEU A 140 2.15 -16.65 -2.45
C LEU A 140 2.06 -17.23 -1.02
N ALA A 141 0.86 -17.61 -0.56
CA ALA A 141 0.66 -18.18 0.76
C ALA A 141 0.82 -19.71 0.81
N LEU A 142 1.03 -20.39 -0.34
CA LEU A 142 1.14 -21.83 -0.38
C LEU A 142 2.37 -22.31 0.38
N ASP A 143 2.16 -23.36 1.18
CA ASP A 143 3.23 -24.03 1.93
C ASP A 143 4.16 -23.08 2.73
N ALA A 144 3.63 -21.99 3.24
CA ALA A 144 4.38 -20.86 3.81
C ALA A 144 5.47 -21.23 4.84
N ARG A 145 5.34 -22.40 5.51
CA ARG A 145 6.34 -22.89 6.48
C ARG A 145 7.47 -23.73 5.87
N LYS A 146 7.37 -24.09 4.59
CA LYS A 146 8.41 -24.87 3.94
C LYS A 146 9.63 -24.01 3.62
N PRO A 147 10.85 -24.56 3.65
CA PRO A 147 12.08 -23.82 3.35
C PRO A 147 12.14 -23.24 1.93
N ASP A 148 11.46 -23.84 0.99
CA ASP A 148 11.36 -23.50 -0.43
C ASP A 148 10.06 -22.79 -0.81
N SER A 149 9.29 -22.32 0.18
CA SER A 149 8.01 -21.67 -0.06
C SER A 149 8.14 -20.34 -0.80
N PRO A 150 7.11 -19.94 -1.58
CA PRO A 150 7.04 -18.59 -2.16
C PRO A 150 7.20 -17.49 -1.10
N MET A 151 6.58 -17.66 0.07
CA MET A 151 6.69 -16.72 1.19
C MET A 151 8.14 -16.45 1.61
N ARG A 152 8.99 -17.49 1.66
CA ARG A 152 10.41 -17.32 2.00
C ARG A 152 11.16 -16.52 0.93
N SER A 153 10.95 -16.85 -0.33
CA SER A 153 11.56 -16.14 -1.46
C SER A 153 11.10 -14.69 -1.51
N LEU A 154 9.82 -14.44 -1.23
CA LEU A 154 9.24 -13.10 -1.17
C LEU A 154 9.93 -12.24 -0.10
N LYS A 155 10.10 -12.76 1.12
CA LYS A 155 10.79 -12.04 2.22
C LYS A 155 12.23 -11.69 1.87
N LEU A 156 12.96 -12.60 1.22
CA LEU A 156 14.34 -12.33 0.80
C LEU A 156 14.39 -11.19 -0.23
N ARG A 157 13.53 -11.24 -1.26
CA ARG A 157 13.45 -10.18 -2.28
C ARG A 157 13.05 -8.83 -1.70
N ILE A 158 12.13 -8.83 -0.72
CA ILE A 158 11.71 -7.60 -0.01
C ILE A 158 12.90 -7.01 0.76
N ALA A 159 13.64 -7.83 1.52
CA ALA A 159 14.78 -7.37 2.30
C ALA A 159 15.89 -6.79 1.39
N GLU A 160 16.25 -7.50 0.33
CA GLU A 160 17.23 -7.06 -0.67
C GLU A 160 16.81 -5.73 -1.33
N LEU A 161 15.53 -5.60 -1.71
CA LEU A 161 15.04 -4.40 -2.36
C LEU A 161 14.97 -3.19 -1.41
N ILE A 162 14.60 -3.38 -0.15
CA ILE A 162 14.63 -2.30 0.85
C ILE A 162 16.07 -1.84 1.10
N GLU A 163 17.04 -2.76 1.17
CA GLU A 163 18.46 -2.42 1.30
C GLU A 163 19.00 -1.66 0.08
N GLU A 164 18.59 -2.06 -1.14
CA GLU A 164 19.02 -1.40 -2.39
C GLU A 164 18.42 0.01 -2.54
N ILE A 165 17.11 0.16 -2.25
CA ILE A 165 16.36 1.40 -2.50
C ILE A 165 16.55 2.41 -1.36
N GLU A 166 16.78 1.96 -0.13
CA GLU A 166 16.81 2.79 1.08
C GLU A 166 15.57 3.73 1.17
N PRO A 167 14.33 3.19 1.12
CA PRO A 167 13.13 4.02 1.06
C PRO A 167 12.89 4.74 2.39
N ASN A 168 12.30 5.95 2.33
CA ASN A 168 11.76 6.61 3.51
C ASN A 168 10.40 5.98 3.92
N VAL A 169 9.64 5.53 2.92
CA VAL A 169 8.30 4.98 3.09
C VAL A 169 8.17 3.72 2.26
N VAL A 170 7.61 2.68 2.87
CA VAL A 170 7.10 1.49 2.17
C VAL A 170 5.58 1.53 2.23
N ILE A 171 4.92 1.34 1.09
CA ILE A 171 3.46 1.18 1.00
C ILE A 171 3.17 -0.26 0.60
N SER A 172 2.29 -0.91 1.35
CA SER A 172 1.80 -2.26 1.05
C SER A 172 0.36 -2.41 1.53
N TRP A 173 -0.35 -3.45 1.08
CA TRP A 173 -1.68 -3.74 1.61
C TRP A 173 -1.64 -3.92 3.13
N GLY A 174 -2.79 -3.69 3.80
CA GLY A 174 -2.95 -4.00 5.22
C GLY A 174 -3.14 -5.51 5.47
N PRO A 175 -3.15 -5.95 6.74
CA PRO A 175 -3.35 -7.36 7.11
C PRO A 175 -4.72 -7.91 6.70
N ASP A 176 -5.66 -7.00 6.40
CA ASP A 176 -6.98 -7.32 5.84
C ASP A 176 -6.91 -7.76 4.36
N GLY A 177 -5.87 -7.34 3.62
CA GLY A 177 -5.72 -7.58 2.20
C GLY A 177 -6.68 -6.77 1.33
N GLY A 178 -7.12 -5.61 1.81
CA GLY A 178 -8.07 -4.74 1.13
C GLY A 178 -9.47 -5.34 1.09
N TYR A 179 -9.78 -6.10 0.07
CA TYR A 179 -11.02 -6.89 -0.06
C TYR A 179 -10.84 -8.38 0.34
N GLY A 180 -9.76 -8.70 1.05
CA GLY A 180 -9.53 -10.03 1.59
C GLY A 180 -8.74 -10.98 0.70
N HIS A 181 -8.09 -10.48 -0.36
CA HIS A 181 -7.30 -11.31 -1.28
C HIS A 181 -6.14 -12.01 -0.54
N SER A 182 -5.94 -13.32 -0.80
CA SER A 182 -4.92 -14.12 -0.12
C SER A 182 -3.50 -13.61 -0.37
N ASP A 183 -3.19 -13.23 -1.60
CA ASP A 183 -1.85 -12.75 -1.98
C ASP A 183 -1.58 -11.36 -1.40
N HIS A 184 -2.58 -10.48 -1.31
CA HIS A 184 -2.43 -9.20 -0.60
C HIS A 184 -2.04 -9.41 0.86
N ARG A 185 -2.70 -10.37 1.53
CA ARG A 185 -2.37 -10.74 2.92
C ARG A 185 -0.99 -11.38 3.03
N ALA A 186 -0.59 -12.18 2.05
CA ALA A 186 0.73 -12.81 2.02
C ALA A 186 1.83 -11.76 1.85
N VAL A 187 1.65 -10.81 0.90
CA VAL A 187 2.59 -9.69 0.71
C VAL A 187 2.65 -8.82 1.96
N ASN A 188 1.50 -8.47 2.55
CA ASN A 188 1.48 -7.73 3.82
C ASN A 188 2.27 -8.43 4.91
N ALA A 189 2.02 -9.72 5.13
CA ALA A 189 2.71 -10.50 6.16
C ALA A 189 4.23 -10.52 5.93
N ALA A 190 4.67 -10.70 4.68
CA ALA A 190 6.08 -10.72 4.32
C ALA A 190 6.75 -9.34 4.54
N VAL A 191 6.13 -8.26 4.05
CA VAL A 191 6.65 -6.89 4.22
C VAL A 191 6.70 -6.51 5.70
N THR A 192 5.64 -6.80 6.44
CA THR A 192 5.56 -6.52 7.89
C THR A 192 6.66 -7.25 8.65
N GLU A 193 6.86 -8.55 8.38
CA GLU A 193 7.89 -9.37 9.01
C GLU A 193 9.29 -8.84 8.73
N VAL A 194 9.57 -8.40 7.50
CA VAL A 194 10.87 -7.82 7.16
C VAL A 194 11.09 -6.47 7.85
N VAL A 195 10.14 -5.54 7.73
CA VAL A 195 10.30 -4.18 8.27
C VAL A 195 10.36 -4.17 9.80
N GLN A 196 9.56 -5.01 10.49
CA GLN A 196 9.60 -5.08 11.96
C GLN A 196 10.91 -5.64 12.51
N ALA A 197 11.67 -6.39 11.70
CA ALA A 197 12.97 -6.95 12.10
C ALA A 197 14.13 -5.97 11.90
N MET A 198 13.89 -4.83 11.24
CA MET A 198 14.89 -3.78 11.05
C MET A 198 15.05 -2.94 12.32
N ASP A 199 16.20 -2.30 12.43
CA ASP A 199 16.52 -1.38 13.52
C ASP A 199 15.84 0.00 13.39
N ASP A 200 16.33 1.00 14.13
CA ASP A 200 15.78 2.35 14.15
C ASP A 200 15.84 3.10 12.78
N GLY A 201 16.58 2.57 11.82
CA GLY A 201 16.66 3.09 10.44
C GLY A 201 15.54 2.58 9.50
N ARG A 202 14.59 1.79 10.01
CA ARG A 202 13.49 1.22 9.20
C ARG A 202 12.62 2.30 8.56
N PRO A 203 12.12 2.06 7.33
CA PRO A 203 11.17 2.95 6.69
C PRO A 203 9.82 2.98 7.43
N ASP A 204 9.07 4.06 7.28
CA ASP A 204 7.64 4.08 7.63
C ASP A 204 6.89 3.07 6.77
N LEU A 205 6.23 2.09 7.37
CA LEU A 205 5.37 1.15 6.66
C LEU A 205 3.92 1.62 6.75
N LEU A 206 3.34 1.96 5.61
CA LEU A 206 1.99 2.49 5.48
C LEU A 206 1.07 1.47 4.80
N TYR A 207 -0.10 1.26 5.40
CA TYR A 207 -1.19 0.48 4.83
C TYR A 207 -2.29 1.41 4.35
N PRO A 208 -2.74 1.32 3.08
CA PRO A 208 -3.88 2.08 2.60
C PRO A 208 -5.11 1.75 3.45
N ALA A 209 -5.89 2.76 3.76
CA ALA A 209 -7.03 2.66 4.65
C ALA A 209 -8.31 3.18 3.99
N LEU A 210 -9.35 2.37 4.00
CA LEU A 210 -10.71 2.81 3.67
C LEU A 210 -11.38 3.26 4.97
N PRO A 211 -11.67 4.57 5.15
CA PRO A 211 -12.32 5.04 6.38
C PRO A 211 -13.69 4.39 6.58
N ALA A 212 -13.97 3.89 7.78
CA ALA A 212 -15.31 3.46 8.14
C ALA A 212 -16.24 4.67 8.14
N SER A 213 -17.23 4.67 7.26
CA SER A 213 -18.23 5.73 7.09
C SER A 213 -19.56 5.11 6.68
N GLU A 214 -20.67 5.73 7.11
CA GLU A 214 -22.02 5.38 6.64
C GLU A 214 -22.20 5.76 5.14
N ASP A 215 -21.41 6.70 4.65
CA ASP A 215 -21.42 7.16 3.25
C ASP A 215 -20.56 6.30 2.31
N THR A 216 -20.00 5.17 2.79
CA THR A 216 -19.19 4.30 1.93
C THR A 216 -20.06 3.73 0.80
N PRO A 217 -19.64 3.88 -0.47
CA PRO A 217 -20.39 3.33 -1.60
C PRO A 217 -20.54 1.80 -1.50
N SER A 218 -21.70 1.29 -1.96
CA SER A 218 -21.99 -0.15 -1.97
C SER A 218 -21.00 -0.98 -2.81
N GLU A 219 -20.35 -0.35 -3.78
CA GLU A 219 -19.28 -0.95 -4.58
C GLU A 219 -18.08 -1.37 -3.73
N LEU A 220 -17.93 -0.78 -2.55
CA LEU A 220 -16.85 -1.06 -1.59
C LEU A 220 -17.34 -1.85 -0.35
N ASP A 221 -18.53 -2.43 -0.37
CA ASP A 221 -19.08 -3.16 0.79
C ASP A 221 -18.23 -4.36 1.20
N GLY A 222 -17.59 -5.03 0.24
CA GLY A 222 -16.66 -6.14 0.49
C GLY A 222 -15.27 -5.74 0.98
N TRP A 223 -14.98 -4.44 1.03
CA TRP A 223 -13.66 -3.95 1.43
C TRP A 223 -13.54 -3.78 2.94
N ALA A 224 -12.36 -4.08 3.47
CA ALA A 224 -12.04 -3.85 4.87
C ALA A 224 -12.05 -2.36 5.19
N LYS A 225 -12.70 -2.00 6.29
CA LYS A 225 -12.86 -0.61 6.73
C LYS A 225 -11.99 -0.34 7.95
N THR A 226 -11.37 0.82 7.98
CA THR A 226 -10.52 1.27 9.09
C THR A 226 -11.25 2.31 9.92
N HIS A 227 -11.36 2.09 11.23
CA HIS A 227 -11.95 3.09 12.12
C HIS A 227 -11.15 4.39 12.05
N PRO A 228 -11.78 5.58 11.98
CA PRO A 228 -11.10 6.87 11.79
C PRO A 228 -9.98 7.17 12.80
N THR A 229 -10.07 6.66 14.04
CA THR A 229 -9.03 6.83 15.07
C THR A 229 -7.75 6.04 14.79
N LEU A 230 -7.78 5.06 13.89
CA LEU A 230 -6.62 4.26 13.48
C LEU A 230 -5.95 4.82 12.22
N ILE A 231 -6.53 5.83 11.59
CA ILE A 231 -5.93 6.52 10.45
C ILE A 231 -4.89 7.48 10.98
N THR A 232 -3.62 7.20 10.68
CA THR A 232 -2.48 7.98 11.17
C THR A 232 -2.03 9.04 10.18
N ASP A 233 -2.18 8.77 8.89
CA ASP A 233 -1.68 9.61 7.81
C ASP A 233 -2.79 9.93 6.80
N ARG A 234 -2.83 11.20 6.39
CA ARG A 234 -3.73 11.73 5.38
C ARG A 234 -2.89 12.49 4.39
N LEU A 235 -2.64 11.89 3.25
CA LEU A 235 -1.77 12.44 2.23
C LEU A 235 -2.61 13.13 1.16
N THR A 236 -2.47 14.45 1.07
CA THR A 236 -3.17 15.27 0.09
C THR A 236 -2.64 15.02 -1.31
N TYR A 237 -3.46 15.24 -2.31
CA TYR A 237 -3.08 15.26 -3.72
C TYR A 237 -3.82 16.40 -4.44
N GLU A 238 -3.32 16.76 -5.60
CA GLU A 238 -3.84 17.84 -6.43
C GLU A 238 -4.55 17.26 -7.67
N ARG A 239 -5.11 18.16 -8.50
CA ARG A 239 -5.83 17.75 -9.70
C ARG A 239 -4.94 16.99 -10.68
N GLU A 240 -3.71 17.46 -10.86
CA GLU A 240 -2.72 16.86 -11.75
C GLU A 240 -2.39 15.42 -11.32
N ASP A 241 -2.36 15.16 -10.03
CA ASP A 241 -2.09 13.83 -9.46
C ASP A 241 -3.28 12.88 -9.71
N LEU A 242 -4.51 13.41 -9.63
CA LEU A 242 -5.72 12.67 -9.98
C LEU A 242 -5.79 12.40 -11.49
N ASP A 243 -5.38 13.36 -12.33
CA ASP A 243 -5.32 13.17 -13.78
C ASP A 243 -4.28 12.09 -14.15
N ALA A 244 -3.15 12.00 -13.44
CA ALA A 244 -2.18 10.92 -13.58
C ALA A 244 -2.79 9.55 -13.19
N MET A 245 -3.57 9.48 -12.10
CA MET A 245 -4.30 8.25 -11.75
C MET A 245 -5.31 7.84 -12.82
N ARG A 246 -6.06 8.78 -13.40
CA ARG A 246 -6.99 8.51 -14.50
C ARG A 246 -6.26 7.89 -15.69
N ALA A 247 -5.10 8.43 -16.02
CA ALA A 247 -4.26 7.88 -17.07
C ALA A 247 -3.74 6.48 -16.70
N ALA A 248 -3.31 6.26 -15.46
CA ALA A 248 -2.87 4.96 -14.96
C ALA A 248 -3.99 3.91 -15.01
N ALA A 249 -5.20 4.25 -14.56
CA ALA A 249 -6.36 3.36 -14.65
C ALA A 249 -6.68 2.96 -16.10
N ASN A 250 -6.49 3.87 -17.06
CA ASN A 250 -6.70 3.57 -18.48
C ASN A 250 -5.67 2.60 -19.07
N CYS A 251 -4.54 2.37 -18.41
CA CYS A 251 -3.56 1.39 -18.86
C CYS A 251 -4.04 -0.06 -18.69
N TYR A 252 -4.95 -0.33 -17.73
CA TYR A 252 -5.36 -1.68 -17.33
C TYR A 252 -6.56 -2.20 -18.15
N GLU A 253 -6.37 -2.35 -19.46
CA GLU A 253 -7.42 -2.78 -20.40
C GLU A 253 -7.80 -4.25 -20.23
N SER A 254 -6.87 -5.07 -19.79
CA SER A 254 -7.15 -6.49 -19.54
C SER A 254 -7.98 -6.71 -18.29
N GLN A 255 -7.89 -5.80 -17.29
CA GLN A 255 -8.52 -5.97 -15.99
C GLN A 255 -9.89 -5.29 -15.90
N PHE A 256 -10.06 -4.16 -16.57
CA PHE A 256 -11.26 -3.35 -16.46
C PHE A 256 -11.76 -2.94 -17.85
N ASP A 257 -13.06 -3.03 -18.08
CA ASP A 257 -13.66 -2.44 -19.27
C ASP A 257 -13.54 -0.90 -19.26
N ALA A 258 -13.80 -0.26 -20.39
CA ALA A 258 -13.64 1.19 -20.53
C ALA A 258 -14.52 1.98 -19.53
N SER A 259 -15.69 1.45 -19.17
CA SER A 259 -16.60 2.07 -18.20
C SER A 259 -16.02 2.01 -16.79
N ALA A 260 -15.48 0.85 -16.40
CA ALA A 260 -14.86 0.65 -15.11
C ALA A 260 -13.57 1.48 -14.93
N ARG A 261 -12.73 1.54 -16.00
CA ARG A 261 -11.52 2.40 -15.99
C ARG A 261 -11.85 3.88 -15.80
N ALA A 262 -12.93 4.35 -16.41
CA ALA A 262 -13.41 5.72 -16.23
C ALA A 262 -14.05 5.96 -14.85
N ALA A 263 -14.77 4.97 -14.31
CA ALA A 263 -15.53 5.12 -13.07
C ALA A 263 -14.67 4.99 -11.81
N LEU A 264 -13.63 4.13 -11.80
CA LEU A 264 -12.83 3.84 -10.63
C LEU A 264 -12.15 5.08 -10.02
N PRO A 265 -11.45 5.95 -10.78
CA PRO A 265 -10.86 7.17 -10.22
C PRO A 265 -11.91 8.11 -9.64
N GLU A 266 -13.06 8.24 -10.28
CA GLU A 266 -14.14 9.12 -9.84
C GLU A 266 -14.81 8.60 -8.56
N LEU A 267 -15.04 7.29 -8.47
CA LEU A 267 -15.56 6.65 -7.27
C LEU A 267 -14.64 6.89 -6.07
N LEU A 268 -13.34 6.59 -6.23
CA LEU A 268 -12.37 6.76 -5.15
C LEU A 268 -12.21 8.24 -4.78
N HIS A 269 -12.08 9.14 -5.76
CA HIS A 269 -11.96 10.57 -5.51
C HIS A 269 -13.20 11.15 -4.82
N GLY A 270 -14.39 10.89 -5.37
CA GLY A 270 -15.62 11.53 -4.92
C GLY A 270 -16.17 10.97 -3.60
N ALA A 271 -16.01 9.68 -3.37
CA ALA A 271 -16.64 9.01 -2.23
C ALA A 271 -15.67 8.67 -1.09
N VAL A 272 -14.42 8.32 -1.41
CA VAL A 272 -13.44 7.85 -0.41
C VAL A 272 -12.43 8.94 -0.07
N TRP A 273 -11.70 9.43 -1.07
CA TRP A 273 -10.53 10.26 -0.82
C TRP A 273 -10.83 11.73 -0.60
N ARG A 274 -11.71 12.31 -1.41
CA ARG A 274 -12.08 13.74 -1.30
C ARG A 274 -10.87 14.66 -1.14
N GLY A 275 -9.80 14.40 -1.94
CA GLY A 275 -8.54 15.14 -1.91
C GLY A 275 -7.47 14.60 -0.95
N ASN A 276 -7.72 13.50 -0.23
CA ASN A 276 -6.77 12.87 0.68
C ASN A 276 -6.83 11.35 0.56
N VAL A 277 -5.69 10.70 0.31
CA VAL A 277 -5.58 9.26 0.49
C VAL A 277 -5.22 8.97 1.95
N PHE A 278 -5.87 7.99 2.52
CA PHE A 278 -5.75 7.64 3.94
C PHE A 278 -4.86 6.43 4.13
N PHE A 279 -4.04 6.49 5.18
CA PHE A 279 -3.16 5.39 5.56
C PHE A 279 -3.19 5.14 7.06
N ARG A 280 -2.82 3.92 7.42
CA ARG A 280 -2.53 3.49 8.78
C ARG A 280 -1.08 3.08 8.86
N LEU A 281 -0.33 3.70 9.78
CA LEU A 281 1.04 3.32 10.05
C LEU A 281 1.08 1.92 10.73
N ALA A 282 1.96 1.05 10.26
CA ALA A 282 2.10 -0.30 10.80
C ALA A 282 2.70 -0.29 12.22
N PHE A 283 3.68 0.58 12.42
CA PHE A 283 4.43 0.68 13.68
C PHE A 283 4.51 2.15 14.11
N SER A 284 4.57 2.42 15.41
CA SER A 284 4.81 3.78 15.90
C SER A 284 6.15 4.30 15.37
N ARG A 285 6.18 5.57 14.97
CA ARG A 285 7.45 6.25 14.63
C ARG A 285 8.32 6.31 15.89
N SER A 286 9.61 6.04 15.72
CA SER A 286 10.58 6.30 16.79
C SER A 286 10.63 7.80 17.06
N ASN A 287 10.56 8.22 18.33
CA ASN A 287 10.64 9.63 18.74
C ASN A 287 12.05 10.19 18.55
#